data_9f0d3753a0c23f827f98ce29351625e3
#
_entry.id   9f0d3753a0c23f827f98ce29351625e3
#
_cell.length_a   1.000
_cell.length_b   1.000
_cell.length_c   1.000
_cell.angle_alpha   90.00
_cell.angle_beta   90.00
_cell.angle_gamma   90.00
#
_symmetry.space_group_name_H-M   'P 1'
#
loop_
_entity.id
_entity.type
_entity.pdbx_description
1 polymer ?
#
loop_
_entity_poly.entity_id
_entity_poly.type
_entity_poly.pdbx_seq_one_letter_code
_entity_poly.pdbx_strand_id
1 'polypeptide(L)'
;MGADNSPVDAVTAPPLKPIAIPARLADTPAQVPKYAVSVNNAGGEAVTVADPNATRAAVALMNIHAVTGGAACHWGGPAAFAEIMAATHAIMFATEGRQWHEAFNFVNDAGHTENGVYALRANYNFDGQDYTALRGFRGIHSKLTGHGESHLNPEGVLISNGPLGSGLPQAQGLAIGDQLAGNDRVTVCTISDGAMMEGEAKESLSAIPGLAVKGHVNPFVLILSDNDTKLSGRITNDSFSMQPSFEAIGTLGWNVIKVEDGHDLQVVYSALESGIAAAKGNPAKPVCLWVKTIKGKGIASTEENASGGHGF
;
A
#
# COMPACT_ATOMS: atom_id res chain seq x y z
N MET A 1 16.65 59.95 -14.90
CA MET A 1 16.37 58.69 -15.59
C MET A 1 15.34 57.95 -14.74
N GLY A 2 14.05 58.06 -15.12
CA GLY A 2 12.95 57.39 -14.43
C GLY A 2 12.91 55.97 -14.89
N ALA A 3 12.83 55.04 -13.92
CA ALA A 3 12.58 53.63 -14.20
C ALA A 3 11.13 53.47 -14.71
N ASP A 4 11.01 52.91 -15.90
CA ASP A 4 9.72 52.51 -16.48
C ASP A 4 9.13 51.35 -15.66
N ASN A 5 8.09 51.65 -14.90
CA ASN A 5 7.33 50.68 -14.09
C ASN A 5 6.08 50.18 -14.82
N SER A 6 6.18 49.98 -16.13
CA SER A 6 5.08 49.36 -16.86
C SER A 6 4.84 47.93 -16.33
N PRO A 7 3.59 47.55 -16.00
CA PRO A 7 3.30 46.20 -15.57
C PRO A 7 3.64 45.23 -16.69
N VAL A 8 4.49 44.26 -16.40
CA VAL A 8 4.73 43.12 -17.29
C VAL A 8 3.39 42.41 -17.47
N ASP A 9 2.87 42.40 -18.69
CA ASP A 9 1.65 41.64 -19.01
C ASP A 9 1.79 40.23 -18.51
N ALA A 10 0.89 39.82 -17.61
CA ALA A 10 0.83 38.47 -17.11
C ALA A 10 0.63 37.54 -18.31
N VAL A 11 1.67 36.78 -18.67
CA VAL A 11 1.56 35.73 -19.66
C VAL A 11 0.61 34.70 -19.06
N THR A 12 -0.67 34.76 -19.47
CA THR A 12 -1.63 33.70 -19.14
C THR A 12 -1.16 32.44 -19.84
N ALA A 13 -0.59 31.49 -19.06
CA ALA A 13 -0.27 30.19 -19.58
C ALA A 13 -1.55 29.58 -20.21
N PRO A 14 -1.45 28.99 -21.41
CA PRO A 14 -2.61 28.35 -22.02
C PRO A 14 -3.14 27.29 -21.04
N PRO A 15 -4.47 27.10 -20.93
CA PRO A 15 -5.05 26.10 -20.05
C PRO A 15 -4.42 24.75 -20.38
N LEU A 16 -3.79 24.13 -19.37
CA LEU A 16 -3.25 22.79 -19.49
C LEU A 16 -4.41 21.88 -19.88
N LYS A 17 -4.33 21.26 -21.06
CA LYS A 17 -5.25 20.19 -21.40
C LYS A 17 -4.92 19.03 -20.47
N PRO A 18 -5.86 18.52 -19.67
CA PRO A 18 -5.61 17.34 -18.86
C PRO A 18 -5.19 16.20 -19.78
N ILE A 19 -3.98 15.68 -19.61
CA ILE A 19 -3.57 14.42 -20.23
C ILE A 19 -4.32 13.34 -19.47
N ALA A 20 -5.42 12.88 -20.02
CA ALA A 20 -6.08 11.69 -19.52
C ALA A 20 -5.17 10.50 -19.85
N ILE A 21 -4.34 10.08 -18.89
CA ILE A 21 -3.75 8.76 -18.92
C ILE A 21 -4.83 7.82 -18.37
N PRO A 22 -5.48 6.99 -19.21
CA PRO A 22 -6.48 6.08 -18.72
C PRO A 22 -5.77 5.06 -17.83
N ALA A 23 -6.03 5.09 -16.52
CA ALA A 23 -5.74 3.97 -15.66
C ALA A 23 -6.60 2.80 -16.17
N ARG A 24 -5.94 1.68 -16.52
CA ARG A 24 -6.63 0.47 -17.00
C ARG A 24 -6.79 -0.53 -15.86
N LEU A 25 -7.07 -0.07 -14.65
CA LEU A 25 -7.28 -0.96 -13.52
C LEU A 25 -8.44 -1.91 -13.85
N ALA A 26 -8.20 -3.19 -13.57
CA ALA A 26 -9.23 -4.21 -13.76
C ALA A 26 -10.34 -4.05 -12.73
N ASP A 27 -11.51 -4.51 -13.10
CA ASP A 27 -12.73 -4.48 -12.27
C ASP A 27 -12.56 -5.32 -10.98
N THR A 28 -13.47 -5.13 -10.06
CA THR A 28 -13.59 -5.94 -8.85
C THR A 28 -13.71 -7.42 -9.23
N PRO A 29 -12.93 -8.33 -8.61
CA PRO A 29 -13.02 -9.76 -8.91
C PRO A 29 -14.44 -10.28 -8.69
N ALA A 30 -14.96 -11.01 -9.68
CA ALA A 30 -16.27 -11.67 -9.56
C ALA A 30 -16.26 -12.91 -8.66
N GLN A 31 -15.06 -13.38 -8.29
CA GLN A 31 -14.86 -14.61 -7.51
C GLN A 31 -14.43 -14.29 -6.10
N VAL A 32 -14.94 -15.07 -5.14
CA VAL A 32 -14.37 -15.13 -3.80
C VAL A 32 -12.99 -15.78 -3.85
N PRO A 33 -12.09 -15.54 -2.88
CA PRO A 33 -10.78 -16.15 -2.89
C PRO A 33 -10.86 -17.68 -2.80
N LYS A 34 -10.05 -18.38 -3.58
CA LYS A 34 -9.98 -19.84 -3.63
C LYS A 34 -9.57 -20.44 -2.28
N TYR A 35 -8.61 -19.81 -1.62
CA TYR A 35 -8.18 -20.13 -0.26
C TYR A 35 -8.61 -18.96 0.62
N ALA A 36 -9.55 -19.23 1.49
CA ALA A 36 -10.23 -18.23 2.27
C ALA A 36 -10.30 -18.56 3.74
N VAL A 37 -10.34 -17.51 4.54
CA VAL A 37 -10.70 -17.53 5.96
C VAL A 37 -11.84 -16.56 6.19
N SER A 38 -12.46 -16.61 7.37
CA SER A 38 -13.55 -15.72 7.73
C SER A 38 -13.12 -14.79 8.85
N VAL A 39 -13.53 -13.52 8.75
CA VAL A 39 -13.47 -12.51 9.82
C VAL A 39 -14.86 -11.90 10.00
N ASN A 40 -15.08 -11.21 11.10
CA ASN A 40 -16.34 -10.48 11.31
C ASN A 40 -16.14 -8.99 10.99
N ASN A 41 -17.09 -8.39 10.28
CA ASN A 41 -17.16 -6.94 10.10
C ASN A 41 -17.69 -6.23 11.37
N ALA A 42 -17.73 -4.91 11.37
CA ALA A 42 -18.24 -4.12 12.50
C ALA A 42 -19.70 -4.41 12.87
N GLY A 43 -20.49 -4.93 11.93
CA GLY A 43 -21.87 -5.40 12.15
C GLY A 43 -21.97 -6.80 12.75
N GLY A 44 -20.85 -7.50 12.93
CA GLY A 44 -20.80 -8.89 13.40
C GLY A 44 -21.09 -9.92 12.30
N GLU A 45 -21.13 -9.52 11.04
CA GLU A 45 -21.37 -10.42 9.91
C GLU A 45 -20.05 -11.04 9.44
N ALA A 46 -20.10 -12.31 9.04
CA ALA A 46 -18.94 -13.02 8.53
C ALA A 46 -18.55 -12.53 7.13
N VAL A 47 -17.30 -12.11 6.97
CA VAL A 47 -16.69 -11.66 5.71
C VAL A 47 -15.65 -12.68 5.27
N THR A 48 -15.71 -13.09 4.02
CA THR A 48 -14.72 -13.97 3.40
C THR A 48 -13.49 -13.18 2.95
N VAL A 49 -12.33 -13.55 3.45
CA VAL A 49 -11.04 -12.89 3.20
C VAL A 49 -10.05 -13.89 2.65
N ALA A 50 -9.15 -13.48 1.77
CA ALA A 50 -8.05 -14.34 1.32
C ALA A 50 -7.18 -14.78 2.52
N ASP A 51 -6.85 -16.08 2.59
CA ASP A 51 -6.00 -16.62 3.65
C ASP A 51 -4.56 -16.06 3.52
N PRO A 52 -4.05 -15.33 4.53
CA PRO A 52 -2.68 -14.82 4.52
C PRO A 52 -1.62 -15.93 4.42
N ASN A 53 -1.90 -17.13 4.95
CA ASN A 53 -0.98 -18.25 4.85
C ASN A 53 -0.92 -18.82 3.44
N ALA A 54 -2.04 -18.82 2.71
CA ALA A 54 -2.04 -19.18 1.29
C ALA A 54 -1.23 -18.17 0.47
N THR A 55 -1.31 -16.87 0.81
CA THR A 55 -0.47 -15.81 0.20
C THR A 55 1.01 -16.07 0.45
N ARG A 56 1.42 -16.36 1.72
CA ARG A 56 2.80 -16.71 2.06
C ARG A 56 3.29 -17.95 1.31
N ALA A 57 2.48 -18.99 1.25
CA ALA A 57 2.83 -20.22 0.53
C ALA A 57 3.05 -19.93 -0.97
N ALA A 58 2.18 -19.14 -1.60
CA ALA A 58 2.31 -18.78 -3.00
C ALA A 58 3.57 -17.93 -3.24
N VAL A 59 3.88 -16.96 -2.38
CA VAL A 59 5.10 -16.15 -2.44
C VAL A 59 6.35 -17.05 -2.33
N ALA A 60 6.36 -18.01 -1.40
CA ALA A 60 7.49 -18.95 -1.26
C ALA A 60 7.72 -19.75 -2.56
N LEU A 61 6.64 -20.28 -3.16
CA LEU A 61 6.71 -21.03 -4.42
C LEU A 61 7.16 -20.13 -5.59
N MET A 62 6.64 -18.91 -5.70
CA MET A 62 7.08 -17.93 -6.71
C MET A 62 8.58 -17.64 -6.58
N ASN A 63 9.05 -17.43 -5.35
CA ASN A 63 10.45 -17.11 -5.07
C ASN A 63 11.36 -18.29 -5.40
N ILE A 64 11.02 -19.52 -4.99
CA ILE A 64 11.78 -20.73 -5.35
C ILE A 64 11.88 -20.85 -6.87
N HIS A 65 10.79 -20.66 -7.59
CA HIS A 65 10.76 -20.75 -9.04
C HIS A 65 11.65 -19.66 -9.69
N ALA A 66 11.53 -18.41 -9.24
CA ALA A 66 12.31 -17.28 -9.75
C ALA A 66 13.82 -17.46 -9.47
N VAL A 67 14.20 -17.87 -8.26
CA VAL A 67 15.62 -18.11 -7.89
C VAL A 67 16.20 -19.27 -8.69
N THR A 68 15.44 -20.33 -8.92
CA THR A 68 15.87 -21.44 -9.79
C THR A 68 16.14 -20.97 -11.23
N GLY A 69 15.43 -19.95 -11.70
CA GLY A 69 15.64 -19.27 -12.97
C GLY A 69 16.75 -18.20 -12.95
N GLY A 70 17.44 -18.00 -11.82
CA GLY A 70 18.54 -17.02 -11.66
C GLY A 70 18.11 -15.61 -11.27
N ALA A 71 16.85 -15.40 -10.89
CA ALA A 71 16.37 -14.10 -10.43
C ALA A 71 16.44 -13.99 -8.89
N ALA A 72 16.82 -12.80 -8.38
CA ALA A 72 16.67 -12.48 -6.96
C ALA A 72 15.20 -12.14 -6.65
N CYS A 73 14.75 -12.36 -5.42
CA CYS A 73 13.40 -12.02 -4.98
C CYS A 73 13.32 -11.73 -3.47
N HIS A 74 12.16 -11.26 -3.01
CA HIS A 74 11.93 -10.85 -1.64
C HIS A 74 10.95 -11.79 -0.93
N TRP A 75 11.24 -12.13 0.33
CA TRP A 75 10.38 -12.96 1.17
C TRP A 75 9.82 -12.18 2.37
N GLY A 76 10.72 -11.55 3.15
CA GLY A 76 10.38 -11.02 4.48
C GLY A 76 9.28 -9.96 4.46
N GLY A 77 9.36 -9.04 3.52
CA GLY A 77 8.37 -7.97 3.35
C GLY A 77 6.97 -8.50 3.04
N PRO A 78 6.78 -9.24 1.92
CA PRO A 78 5.46 -9.77 1.56
C PRO A 78 4.89 -10.71 2.62
N ALA A 79 5.73 -11.45 3.37
CA ALA A 79 5.29 -12.28 4.49
C ALA A 79 4.77 -11.44 5.66
N ALA A 80 5.38 -10.29 5.96
CA ALA A 80 4.95 -9.37 7.00
C ALA A 80 3.63 -8.66 6.65
N PHE A 81 3.41 -8.36 5.37
CA PHE A 81 2.24 -7.63 4.89
C PHE A 81 1.02 -8.51 4.59
N ALA A 82 1.09 -9.82 4.73
CA ALA A 82 0.07 -10.73 4.23
C ALA A 82 -1.33 -10.46 4.82
N GLU A 83 -1.46 -10.23 6.13
CA GLU A 83 -2.73 -9.88 6.79
C GLU A 83 -3.21 -8.48 6.39
N ILE A 84 -2.31 -7.51 6.34
CA ILE A 84 -2.62 -6.13 5.92
C ILE A 84 -3.19 -6.14 4.50
N MET A 85 -2.53 -6.83 3.57
CA MET A 85 -2.98 -6.90 2.18
C MET A 85 -4.29 -7.67 2.04
N ALA A 86 -4.47 -8.77 2.80
CA ALA A 86 -5.71 -9.55 2.80
C ALA A 86 -6.90 -8.72 3.28
N ALA A 87 -6.77 -8.01 4.41
CA ALA A 87 -7.81 -7.12 4.93
C ALA A 87 -8.10 -5.96 3.97
N THR A 88 -7.06 -5.31 3.43
CA THR A 88 -7.20 -4.18 2.50
C THR A 88 -7.95 -4.57 1.24
N HIS A 89 -7.57 -5.67 0.59
CA HIS A 89 -8.24 -6.12 -0.63
C HIS A 89 -9.66 -6.62 -0.36
N ALA A 90 -9.90 -7.30 0.77
CA ALA A 90 -11.25 -7.73 1.12
C ALA A 90 -12.21 -6.53 1.26
N ILE A 91 -11.77 -5.45 1.94
CA ILE A 91 -12.59 -4.24 2.10
C ILE A 91 -12.76 -3.51 0.76
N MET A 92 -11.69 -3.38 -0.02
CA MET A 92 -11.78 -2.73 -1.34
C MET A 92 -12.68 -3.49 -2.32
N PHE A 93 -12.64 -4.82 -2.30
CA PHE A 93 -13.44 -5.65 -3.20
C PHE A 93 -14.88 -5.86 -2.73
N ALA A 94 -15.22 -5.47 -1.51
CA ALA A 94 -16.57 -5.52 -0.96
C ALA A 94 -17.41 -4.27 -1.27
N THR A 95 -16.97 -3.40 -2.18
CA THR A 95 -17.74 -2.21 -2.57
C THR A 95 -19.03 -2.61 -3.31
N GLU A 96 -20.16 -2.13 -2.81
CA GLU A 96 -21.45 -2.36 -3.45
C GLU A 96 -21.75 -1.31 -4.51
N GLY A 97 -22.25 -1.75 -5.67
CA GLY A 97 -22.73 -0.88 -6.74
C GLY A 97 -21.69 -0.11 -7.52
N ARG A 98 -20.41 -0.30 -7.24
CA ARG A 98 -19.27 0.35 -7.94
C ARG A 98 -18.02 -0.52 -7.91
N GLN A 99 -17.12 -0.30 -8.85
CA GLN A 99 -15.84 -1.01 -8.89
C GLN A 99 -14.92 -0.54 -7.75
N TRP A 100 -14.02 -1.43 -7.29
CA TRP A 100 -13.08 -1.10 -6.22
C TRP A 100 -12.26 0.17 -6.51
N HIS A 101 -11.80 0.34 -7.75
CA HIS A 101 -10.99 1.48 -8.18
C HIS A 101 -11.80 2.80 -8.36
N GLU A 102 -13.11 2.71 -8.36
CA GLU A 102 -13.99 3.89 -8.30
C GLU A 102 -14.19 4.38 -6.86
N ALA A 103 -13.97 3.50 -5.88
CA ALA A 103 -14.12 3.79 -4.46
C ALA A 103 -12.77 4.05 -3.75
N PHE A 104 -11.67 3.50 -4.28
CA PHE A 104 -10.36 3.55 -3.65
C PHE A 104 -9.24 3.84 -4.64
N ASN A 105 -8.22 4.60 -4.17
CA ASN A 105 -6.87 4.50 -4.69
C ASN A 105 -6.08 3.58 -3.77
N PHE A 106 -5.39 2.60 -4.32
CA PHE A 106 -4.46 1.75 -3.57
C PHE A 106 -3.04 2.00 -4.05
N VAL A 107 -2.16 2.36 -3.12
CA VAL A 107 -0.73 2.56 -3.36
C VAL A 107 0.08 1.70 -2.41
N ASN A 108 0.93 0.84 -2.95
CA ASN A 108 1.89 0.07 -2.20
C ASN A 108 3.26 0.74 -2.32
N ASP A 109 3.70 1.48 -1.29
CA ASP A 109 5.03 2.11 -1.27
C ASP A 109 6.14 1.06 -1.22
N ALA A 110 5.95 0.02 -0.40
CA ALA A 110 6.92 -1.05 -0.24
C ALA A 110 6.94 -1.98 -1.47
N GLY A 111 7.46 -1.50 -2.60
CA GLY A 111 7.42 -2.20 -3.89
C GLY A 111 8.01 -3.61 -3.87
N HIS A 112 8.97 -3.89 -2.98
CA HIS A 112 9.51 -5.23 -2.78
C HIS A 112 8.48 -6.23 -2.21
N THR A 113 7.30 -5.77 -1.75
CA THR A 113 6.20 -6.63 -1.29
C THR A 113 5.17 -6.93 -2.38
N GLU A 114 5.39 -6.47 -3.59
CA GLU A 114 4.43 -6.60 -4.70
C GLU A 114 4.15 -8.06 -5.09
N ASN A 115 5.12 -8.96 -4.92
CA ASN A 115 4.89 -10.39 -5.12
C ASN A 115 3.83 -10.97 -4.17
N GLY A 116 3.68 -10.39 -2.97
CA GLY A 116 2.57 -10.71 -2.05
C GLY A 116 1.23 -10.25 -2.60
N VAL A 117 1.18 -9.07 -3.23
CA VAL A 117 -0.02 -8.56 -3.90
C VAL A 117 -0.38 -9.44 -5.09
N TYR A 118 0.60 -9.86 -5.91
CA TYR A 118 0.35 -10.79 -7.02
C TYR A 118 -0.20 -12.13 -6.52
N ALA A 119 0.39 -12.69 -5.47
CA ALA A 119 -0.06 -13.96 -4.88
C ALA A 119 -1.50 -13.86 -4.35
N LEU A 120 -1.81 -12.79 -3.64
CA LEU A 120 -3.15 -12.51 -3.13
C LEU A 120 -4.17 -12.35 -4.26
N ARG A 121 -3.85 -11.56 -5.28
CA ARG A 121 -4.72 -11.34 -6.45
C ARG A 121 -4.95 -12.60 -7.26
N ALA A 122 -3.94 -13.48 -7.36
CA ALA A 122 -4.11 -14.80 -7.97
C ALA A 122 -5.10 -15.68 -7.19
N ASN A 123 -5.21 -15.50 -5.87
CA ASN A 123 -6.20 -16.17 -5.05
C ASN A 123 -7.65 -15.76 -5.41
N TYR A 124 -7.85 -14.51 -5.85
CA TYR A 124 -9.12 -13.98 -6.35
C TYR A 124 -9.34 -14.19 -7.86
N ASN A 125 -8.36 -14.74 -8.57
CA ASN A 125 -8.36 -14.76 -10.04
C ASN A 125 -8.57 -13.35 -10.66
N PHE A 126 -7.94 -12.36 -10.05
CA PHE A 126 -8.05 -10.95 -10.44
C PHE A 126 -7.57 -10.74 -11.88
N ASP A 127 -8.43 -10.23 -12.77
CA ASP A 127 -8.16 -10.04 -14.19
C ASP A 127 -7.62 -11.32 -14.89
N GLY A 128 -8.13 -12.48 -14.48
CA GLY A 128 -7.66 -13.77 -15.00
C GLY A 128 -6.27 -14.20 -14.53
N GLN A 129 -5.64 -13.44 -13.63
CA GLN A 129 -4.39 -13.84 -13.00
C GLN A 129 -4.68 -14.94 -11.95
N ASP A 130 -4.32 -16.17 -12.29
CA ASP A 130 -4.41 -17.33 -11.40
C ASP A 130 -3.05 -17.75 -10.84
N TYR A 131 -3.00 -18.82 -10.07
CA TYR A 131 -1.75 -19.38 -9.54
C TYR A 131 -0.79 -19.86 -10.63
N THR A 132 -1.27 -20.18 -11.83
CA THR A 132 -0.43 -20.58 -12.96
C THR A 132 0.36 -19.38 -13.48
N ALA A 133 -0.26 -18.20 -13.53
CA ALA A 133 0.40 -16.96 -13.93
C ALA A 133 1.61 -16.60 -13.03
N LEU A 134 1.56 -16.98 -11.75
CA LEU A 134 2.64 -16.70 -10.80
C LEU A 134 3.97 -17.39 -11.16
N ARG A 135 3.94 -18.45 -11.96
CA ARG A 135 5.17 -19.10 -12.50
C ARG A 135 5.99 -18.17 -13.38
N GLY A 136 5.35 -17.15 -13.95
CA GLY A 136 6.03 -16.11 -14.74
C GLY A 136 6.74 -15.03 -13.93
N PHE A 137 6.59 -15.01 -12.59
CA PHE A 137 7.17 -13.96 -11.76
C PHE A 137 8.66 -13.73 -12.05
N ARG A 138 9.02 -12.47 -12.30
CA ARG A 138 10.38 -12.03 -12.73
C ARG A 138 10.89 -12.67 -14.04
N GLY A 139 10.04 -13.34 -14.80
CA GLY A 139 10.38 -13.76 -16.16
C GLY A 139 10.48 -12.56 -17.09
N ILE A 140 11.39 -12.62 -18.08
CA ILE A 140 11.70 -11.49 -18.98
C ILE A 140 10.50 -10.99 -19.79
N HIS A 141 9.48 -11.84 -20.01
CA HIS A 141 8.26 -11.48 -20.72
C HIS A 141 7.03 -11.39 -19.81
N SER A 142 7.24 -11.43 -18.48
CA SER A 142 6.15 -11.39 -17.53
C SER A 142 5.77 -9.97 -17.15
N LYS A 143 4.47 -9.74 -16.96
CA LYS A 143 3.97 -8.52 -16.34
C LYS A 143 4.13 -8.52 -14.81
N LEU A 144 4.49 -9.66 -14.20
CA LEU A 144 4.72 -9.83 -12.77
C LEU A 144 6.20 -9.57 -12.45
N THR A 145 6.54 -8.31 -12.33
CA THR A 145 7.90 -7.82 -12.11
C THR A 145 8.27 -7.82 -10.63
N GLY A 146 9.52 -7.56 -10.30
CA GLY A 146 9.99 -7.58 -8.91
C GLY A 146 9.44 -6.46 -8.03
N HIS A 147 8.98 -5.39 -8.64
CA HIS A 147 8.25 -4.26 -8.07
C HIS A 147 7.03 -4.00 -8.96
N GLY A 148 6.06 -3.24 -8.49
CA GLY A 148 4.89 -2.89 -9.29
C GLY A 148 5.24 -1.93 -10.42
N GLU A 149 4.92 -2.30 -11.65
CA GLU A 149 5.20 -1.52 -12.86
C GLU A 149 3.89 -1.23 -13.60
N SER A 150 3.40 0.00 -13.50
CA SER A 150 2.09 0.39 -14.08
C SER A 150 2.05 0.30 -15.60
N HIS A 151 3.19 0.42 -16.28
CA HIS A 151 3.26 0.28 -17.73
C HIS A 151 3.26 -1.18 -18.24
N LEU A 152 3.66 -2.13 -17.37
CA LEU A 152 3.66 -3.58 -17.67
C LEU A 152 2.43 -4.29 -17.13
N ASN A 153 1.89 -3.80 -16.01
CA ASN A 153 0.72 -4.36 -15.33
C ASN A 153 -0.30 -3.26 -15.01
N PRO A 154 -0.83 -2.55 -16.02
CA PRO A 154 -1.76 -1.42 -15.79
C PRO A 154 -3.08 -1.86 -15.19
N GLU A 155 -3.46 -3.13 -15.33
CA GLU A 155 -4.68 -3.69 -14.76
C GLU A 155 -4.60 -3.82 -13.23
N GLY A 156 -3.39 -3.99 -12.70
CA GLY A 156 -3.17 -4.25 -11.28
C GLY A 156 -2.41 -3.16 -10.52
N VAL A 157 -1.63 -2.33 -11.22
CA VAL A 157 -0.74 -1.34 -10.60
C VAL A 157 -1.11 0.06 -11.07
N LEU A 158 -1.67 0.87 -10.18
CA LEU A 158 -2.05 2.25 -10.49
C LEU A 158 -0.82 3.13 -10.71
N ILE A 159 0.16 3.01 -9.84
CA ILE A 159 1.41 3.78 -9.86
C ILE A 159 2.57 2.82 -9.66
N SER A 160 3.60 2.94 -10.51
CA SER A 160 4.84 2.17 -10.34
C SER A 160 5.50 2.48 -9.00
N ASN A 161 6.02 1.45 -8.36
CA ASN A 161 6.73 1.54 -7.10
C ASN A 161 8.16 1.00 -7.21
N GLY A 162 8.89 0.93 -6.10
CA GLY A 162 10.27 0.43 -6.05
C GLY A 162 11.16 1.34 -5.23
N PRO A 163 11.33 2.64 -5.57
CA PRO A 163 12.00 3.58 -4.68
C PRO A 163 11.23 3.71 -3.36
N LEU A 164 11.87 3.35 -2.26
CA LEU A 164 11.27 3.39 -0.92
C LEU A 164 10.91 4.81 -0.54
N GLY A 165 9.74 5.01 0.05
CA GLY A 165 9.24 6.30 0.53
C GLY A 165 8.56 7.15 -0.55
N SER A 166 8.74 6.84 -1.85
CA SER A 166 8.17 7.63 -2.95
C SER A 166 6.68 7.37 -3.17
N GLY A 167 6.16 6.23 -2.72
CA GLY A 167 4.74 5.89 -2.84
C GLY A 167 3.83 6.80 -2.02
N LEU A 168 4.26 7.22 -0.83
CA LEU A 168 3.45 8.09 0.02
C LEU A 168 3.20 9.48 -0.59
N PRO A 169 4.19 10.23 -1.13
CA PRO A 169 3.94 11.48 -1.84
C PRO A 169 3.12 11.28 -3.13
N GLN A 170 3.25 10.15 -3.82
CA GLN A 170 2.42 9.83 -4.97
C GLN A 170 0.96 9.60 -4.55
N ALA A 171 0.72 8.88 -3.45
CA ALA A 171 -0.60 8.71 -2.86
C ALA A 171 -1.22 10.05 -2.42
N GLN A 172 -0.41 10.94 -1.83
CA GLN A 172 -0.82 12.32 -1.54
C GLN A 172 -1.28 13.05 -2.80
N GLY A 173 -0.53 12.94 -3.89
CA GLY A 173 -0.87 13.53 -5.18
C GLY A 173 -2.19 13.01 -5.74
N LEU A 174 -2.47 11.69 -5.61
CA LEU A 174 -3.76 11.11 -6.01
C LEU A 174 -4.91 11.66 -5.18
N ALA A 175 -4.75 11.75 -3.86
CA ALA A 175 -5.78 12.29 -2.97
C ALA A 175 -6.09 13.77 -3.25
N ILE A 176 -5.08 14.56 -3.62
CA ILE A 176 -5.24 15.95 -4.08
C ILE A 176 -5.97 15.97 -5.42
N GLY A 177 -5.56 15.14 -6.36
CA GLY A 177 -6.18 15.05 -7.70
C GLY A 177 -7.65 14.68 -7.62
N ASP A 178 -8.01 13.73 -6.76
CA ASP A 178 -9.40 13.34 -6.53
C ASP A 178 -10.22 14.48 -5.91
N GLN A 179 -9.68 15.18 -4.93
CA GLN A 179 -10.35 16.34 -4.33
C GLN A 179 -10.61 17.43 -5.38
N LEU A 180 -9.63 17.72 -6.25
CA LEU A 180 -9.79 18.71 -7.33
C LEU A 180 -10.78 18.27 -8.40
N ALA A 181 -10.85 16.96 -8.68
CA ALA A 181 -11.76 16.37 -9.67
C ALA A 181 -13.18 16.16 -9.14
N GLY A 182 -13.40 16.31 -7.83
CA GLY A 182 -14.70 16.05 -7.18
C GLY A 182 -15.02 14.55 -7.06
N ASN A 183 -14.00 13.69 -7.11
CA ASN A 183 -14.17 12.26 -6.80
C ASN A 183 -14.26 12.05 -5.29
N ASP A 184 -14.87 10.92 -4.87
CA ASP A 184 -15.05 10.57 -3.45
C ASP A 184 -14.21 9.37 -2.98
N ARG A 185 -13.17 9.02 -3.76
CA ARG A 185 -12.30 7.89 -3.44
C ARG A 185 -11.55 8.08 -2.13
N VAL A 186 -11.39 6.96 -1.40
CA VAL A 186 -10.46 6.89 -0.26
C VAL A 186 -9.09 6.48 -0.78
N THR A 187 -8.04 7.21 -0.43
CA THR A 187 -6.67 6.81 -0.74
C THR A 187 -6.12 5.96 0.39
N VAL A 188 -5.74 4.72 0.08
CA VAL A 188 -5.08 3.77 0.98
C VAL A 188 -3.64 3.59 0.52
N CYS A 189 -2.69 3.92 1.39
CA CYS A 189 -1.25 3.75 1.14
C CYS A 189 -0.65 2.80 2.17
N THR A 190 0.03 1.74 1.72
CA THR A 190 0.80 0.85 2.59
C THR A 190 2.27 1.21 2.52
N ILE A 191 2.94 1.30 3.66
CA ILE A 191 4.36 1.67 3.78
C ILE A 191 5.05 0.83 4.85
N SER A 192 6.34 0.55 4.67
CA SER A 192 7.17 -0.12 5.69
C SER A 192 7.91 0.89 6.57
N ASP A 193 8.33 0.45 7.75
CA ASP A 193 9.17 1.23 8.66
C ASP A 193 10.49 1.66 8.03
N GLY A 194 11.13 0.79 7.23
CA GLY A 194 12.32 1.13 6.47
C GLY A 194 12.06 2.24 5.44
N ALA A 195 10.93 2.20 4.74
CA ALA A 195 10.54 3.25 3.79
C ALA A 195 10.21 4.57 4.50
N MET A 196 9.69 4.52 5.72
CA MET A 196 9.46 5.71 6.55
C MET A 196 10.75 6.41 7.03
N MET A 197 11.93 5.81 6.82
CA MET A 197 13.21 6.48 7.06
C MET A 197 13.55 7.50 5.97
N GLU A 198 12.95 7.37 4.78
CA GLU A 198 13.21 8.24 3.63
C GLU A 198 12.64 9.65 3.84
N GLY A 199 13.33 10.64 3.25
CA GLY A 199 13.01 12.07 3.43
C GLY A 199 11.64 12.44 2.86
N GLU A 200 11.33 11.98 1.65
CA GLU A 200 10.07 12.28 0.96
C GLU A 200 8.84 11.66 1.65
N ALA A 201 9.00 10.47 2.29
CA ALA A 201 7.96 9.89 3.13
C ALA A 201 7.68 10.77 4.36
N LYS A 202 8.73 11.27 5.02
CA LYS A 202 8.60 12.16 6.19
C LYS A 202 7.97 13.51 5.82
N GLU A 203 8.33 14.06 4.66
CA GLU A 203 7.72 15.29 4.15
C GLU A 203 6.22 15.11 3.96
N SER A 204 5.80 14.05 3.24
CA SER A 204 4.39 13.76 3.00
C SER A 204 3.62 13.44 4.28
N LEU A 205 4.25 12.70 5.22
CA LEU A 205 3.67 12.43 6.53
C LEU A 205 3.30 13.71 7.27
N SER A 206 4.12 14.77 7.13
CA SER A 206 3.88 16.07 7.73
C SER A 206 2.87 16.91 6.94
N ALA A 207 2.88 16.82 5.60
CA ALA A 207 2.08 17.65 4.72
C ALA A 207 0.60 17.22 4.65
N ILE A 208 0.33 15.90 4.59
CA ILE A 208 -1.02 15.37 4.39
C ILE A 208 -2.03 15.90 5.42
N PRO A 209 -1.77 15.90 6.75
CA PRO A 209 -2.74 16.43 7.72
C PRO A 209 -2.99 17.94 7.54
N GLY A 210 -1.97 18.71 7.25
CA GLY A 210 -2.11 20.14 6.99
C GLY A 210 -2.96 20.46 5.78
N LEU A 211 -2.84 19.66 4.72
CA LEU A 211 -3.66 19.76 3.52
C LEU A 211 -5.09 19.26 3.77
N ALA A 212 -5.24 18.21 4.56
CA ALA A 212 -6.55 17.66 4.93
C ALA A 212 -7.41 18.67 5.71
N VAL A 213 -6.84 19.36 6.69
CA VAL A 213 -7.52 20.43 7.46
C VAL A 213 -8.02 21.55 6.53
N LYS A 214 -7.31 21.81 5.43
CA LYS A 214 -7.71 22.81 4.42
C LYS A 214 -8.71 22.27 3.39
N GLY A 215 -9.07 21.00 3.44
CA GLY A 215 -9.95 20.36 2.47
C GLY A 215 -9.31 20.15 1.10
N HIS A 216 -7.99 20.01 1.04
CA HIS A 216 -7.24 19.86 -0.21
C HIS A 216 -6.92 18.40 -0.57
N VAL A 217 -7.24 17.45 0.28
CA VAL A 217 -7.07 16.01 0.04
C VAL A 217 -8.33 15.25 0.40
N ASN A 218 -8.61 14.20 -0.36
CA ASN A 218 -9.67 13.24 -0.06
C ASN A 218 -9.34 12.39 1.18
N PRO A 219 -10.32 11.64 1.74
CA PRO A 219 -10.07 10.73 2.85
C PRO A 219 -8.83 9.88 2.63
N PHE A 220 -7.93 9.85 3.62
CA PHE A 220 -6.62 9.22 3.50
C PHE A 220 -6.37 8.24 4.65
N VAL A 221 -5.94 7.02 4.32
CA VAL A 221 -5.53 5.99 5.26
C VAL A 221 -4.11 5.55 4.93
N LEU A 222 -3.19 5.77 5.85
CA LEU A 222 -1.83 5.24 5.81
C LEU A 222 -1.77 3.98 6.67
N ILE A 223 -1.18 2.89 6.15
CA ILE A 223 -0.94 1.66 6.88
C ILE A 223 0.56 1.46 6.99
N LEU A 224 1.10 1.69 8.17
CA LEU A 224 2.51 1.54 8.49
C LEU A 224 2.77 0.16 9.07
N SER A 225 3.51 -0.68 8.36
CA SER A 225 4.01 -1.96 8.86
C SER A 225 5.34 -1.74 9.58
N ASP A 226 5.33 -1.87 10.90
CA ASP A 226 6.47 -1.66 11.79
C ASP A 226 6.99 -3.01 12.29
N ASN A 227 8.15 -3.42 11.78
CA ASN A 227 8.80 -4.69 12.10
C ASN A 227 10.26 -4.53 12.55
N ASP A 228 10.71 -3.29 12.74
CA ASP A 228 12.09 -2.92 13.14
C ASP A 228 13.17 -3.49 12.22
N THR A 229 12.86 -3.67 10.92
CA THR A 229 13.80 -4.34 10.01
C THR A 229 13.95 -3.60 8.69
N LYS A 230 15.17 -3.26 8.34
CA LYS A 230 15.57 -2.75 7.02
C LYS A 230 16.22 -3.87 6.17
N LEU A 231 16.79 -3.51 5.03
CA LEU A 231 17.42 -4.45 4.09
C LEU A 231 18.42 -5.40 4.78
N SER A 232 19.31 -4.87 5.60
CA SER A 232 20.49 -5.58 6.11
C SER A 232 20.43 -5.95 7.59
N GLY A 233 19.35 -5.58 8.32
CA GLY A 233 19.29 -5.86 9.74
C GLY A 233 18.22 -5.08 10.50
N ARG A 234 18.32 -5.05 11.82
CA ARG A 234 17.38 -4.33 12.68
C ARG A 234 17.63 -2.83 12.64
N ILE A 235 16.56 -2.05 12.42
CA ILE A 235 16.63 -0.59 12.34
C ILE A 235 17.18 0.00 13.64
N THR A 236 16.63 -0.43 14.78
CA THR A 236 17.01 0.06 16.10
C THR A 236 18.48 -0.23 16.42
N ASN A 237 18.98 -1.41 16.04
CA ASN A 237 20.36 -1.82 16.35
C ASN A 237 21.41 -1.21 15.42
N ASP A 238 21.09 -1.18 14.12
CA ASP A 238 22.06 -0.88 13.07
C ASP A 238 22.01 0.57 12.58
N SER A 239 20.98 1.32 12.99
CA SER A 239 20.79 2.72 12.59
C SER A 239 20.34 3.56 13.79
N PHE A 240 19.05 3.79 13.94
CA PHE A 240 18.45 4.53 15.05
C PHE A 240 16.99 4.10 15.20
N SER A 241 16.46 4.21 16.42
CA SER A 241 15.06 3.85 16.67
C SER A 241 14.10 4.78 15.92
N MET A 242 13.17 4.20 15.17
CA MET A 242 12.05 4.92 14.54
C MET A 242 10.88 5.15 15.50
N GLN A 243 10.90 4.53 16.69
CA GLN A 243 9.84 4.63 17.67
C GLN A 243 9.45 6.08 18.01
N PRO A 244 10.39 7.02 18.29
CA PRO A 244 10.04 8.42 18.55
C PRO A 244 9.34 9.09 17.36
N SER A 245 9.73 8.75 16.12
CA SER A 245 9.10 9.28 14.91
C SER A 245 7.65 8.78 14.79
N PHE A 246 7.41 7.51 15.09
CA PHE A 246 6.07 6.93 15.00
C PHE A 246 5.15 7.42 16.12
N GLU A 247 5.67 7.60 17.32
CA GLU A 247 4.93 8.20 18.44
C GLU A 247 4.51 9.65 18.15
N ALA A 248 5.31 10.37 17.37
CA ALA A 248 5.02 11.75 16.98
C ALA A 248 3.94 11.89 15.90
N ILE A 249 3.55 10.82 15.19
CA ILE A 249 2.59 10.87 14.07
C ILE A 249 1.28 11.57 14.48
N GLY A 250 0.77 11.26 15.67
CA GLY A 250 -0.43 11.91 16.20
C GLY A 250 -0.30 13.42 16.38
N THR A 251 0.90 13.91 16.72
CA THR A 251 1.17 15.35 16.91
C THR A 251 1.23 16.10 15.58
N LEU A 252 1.45 15.40 14.47
CA LEU A 252 1.40 15.97 13.12
C LEU A 252 -0.05 16.16 12.63
N GLY A 253 -1.05 15.65 13.35
CA GLY A 253 -2.46 15.79 12.99
C GLY A 253 -3.16 14.51 12.52
N TRP A 254 -2.47 13.38 12.48
CA TRP A 254 -3.06 12.10 12.14
C TRP A 254 -3.94 11.55 13.27
N ASN A 255 -4.98 10.82 12.90
CA ASN A 255 -5.69 9.91 13.79
C ASN A 255 -4.94 8.56 13.79
N VAL A 256 -4.22 8.25 14.86
CA VAL A 256 -3.39 7.05 14.94
C VAL A 256 -4.16 5.91 15.60
N ILE A 257 -4.27 4.80 14.90
CA ILE A 257 -4.81 3.53 15.39
C ILE A 257 -3.63 2.56 15.52
N LYS A 258 -3.30 2.17 16.76
CA LYS A 258 -2.24 1.19 17.01
C LYS A 258 -2.80 -0.22 16.94
N VAL A 259 -2.10 -1.10 16.20
CA VAL A 259 -2.38 -2.52 16.07
C VAL A 259 -1.16 -3.28 16.58
N GLU A 260 -1.27 -3.85 17.78
CA GLU A 260 -0.13 -4.49 18.45
C GLU A 260 0.17 -5.90 17.90
N ASP A 261 -0.82 -6.56 17.30
CA ASP A 261 -0.64 -7.84 16.59
C ASP A 261 -1.13 -7.71 15.14
N GLY A 262 -0.21 -7.40 14.23
CA GLY A 262 -0.47 -7.31 12.80
C GLY A 262 -0.59 -8.67 12.11
N HIS A 263 -0.51 -9.77 12.85
CA HIS A 263 -0.70 -11.13 12.36
C HIS A 263 -2.01 -11.76 12.84
N ASP A 264 -2.79 -11.06 13.66
CA ASP A 264 -4.21 -11.37 13.88
C ASP A 264 -5.05 -10.68 12.80
N LEU A 265 -5.51 -11.47 11.82
CA LEU A 265 -6.28 -10.96 10.68
C LEU A 265 -7.58 -10.28 11.11
N GLN A 266 -8.26 -10.76 12.17
CA GLN A 266 -9.48 -10.14 12.69
C GLN A 266 -9.19 -8.74 13.23
N VAL A 267 -8.11 -8.60 14.00
CA VAL A 267 -7.69 -7.31 14.57
C VAL A 267 -7.31 -6.33 13.47
N VAL A 268 -6.52 -6.77 12.49
CA VAL A 268 -6.12 -5.93 11.34
C VAL A 268 -7.33 -5.51 10.50
N TYR A 269 -8.24 -6.43 10.21
CA TYR A 269 -9.47 -6.15 9.45
C TYR A 269 -10.32 -5.10 10.16
N SER A 270 -10.61 -5.31 11.44
CA SER A 270 -11.43 -4.39 12.24
C SER A 270 -10.80 -3.00 12.38
N ALA A 271 -9.47 -2.93 12.56
CA ALA A 271 -8.74 -1.66 12.62
C ALA A 271 -8.82 -0.91 11.29
N LEU A 272 -8.66 -1.61 10.18
CA LEU A 272 -8.73 -0.99 8.84
C LEU A 272 -10.15 -0.52 8.51
N GLU A 273 -11.17 -1.35 8.78
CA GLU A 273 -12.57 -1.00 8.57
C GLU A 273 -12.93 0.27 9.36
N SER A 274 -12.58 0.32 10.64
CA SER A 274 -12.80 1.50 11.48
C SER A 274 -11.99 2.71 11.03
N GLY A 275 -10.75 2.49 10.58
CA GLY A 275 -9.87 3.54 10.04
C GLY A 275 -10.44 4.19 8.77
N ILE A 276 -10.93 3.39 7.83
CA ILE A 276 -11.58 3.88 6.61
C ILE A 276 -12.86 4.64 6.97
N ALA A 277 -13.69 4.10 7.88
CA ALA A 277 -14.89 4.78 8.35
C ALA A 277 -14.56 6.13 9.01
N ALA A 278 -13.54 6.18 9.85
CA ALA A 278 -13.08 7.40 10.50
C ALA A 278 -12.57 8.45 9.50
N ALA A 279 -11.76 8.04 8.50
CA ALA A 279 -11.27 8.93 7.45
C ALA A 279 -12.42 9.50 6.59
N LYS A 280 -13.40 8.67 6.24
CA LYS A 280 -14.62 9.12 5.52
C LYS A 280 -15.49 10.05 6.35
N GLY A 281 -15.64 9.75 7.66
CA GLY A 281 -16.45 10.55 8.58
C GLY A 281 -15.83 11.91 8.90
N ASN A 282 -14.51 12.03 8.84
CA ASN A 282 -13.77 13.28 9.04
C ASN A 282 -12.55 13.38 8.12
N PRO A 283 -12.74 13.78 6.86
CA PRO A 283 -11.65 13.91 5.88
C PRO A 283 -10.53 14.89 6.31
N ALA A 284 -10.84 15.84 7.20
CA ALA A 284 -9.84 16.77 7.73
C ALA A 284 -8.83 16.11 8.67
N LYS A 285 -9.05 14.85 9.06
CA LYS A 285 -8.18 14.11 9.98
C LYS A 285 -7.82 12.75 9.39
N PRO A 286 -6.75 12.68 8.56
CA PRO A 286 -6.32 11.44 7.94
C PRO A 286 -5.95 10.41 9.01
N VAL A 287 -6.07 9.12 8.66
CA VAL A 287 -5.86 8.00 9.58
C VAL A 287 -4.53 7.33 9.30
N CYS A 288 -3.78 7.02 10.35
CA CYS A 288 -2.60 6.17 10.29
C CYS A 288 -2.84 4.91 11.15
N LEU A 289 -2.90 3.75 10.51
CA LEU A 289 -2.79 2.46 11.20
C LEU A 289 -1.31 2.16 11.41
N TRP A 290 -0.88 2.14 12.67
CA TRP A 290 0.46 1.73 13.04
C TRP A 290 0.42 0.28 13.50
N VAL A 291 0.86 -0.61 12.62
CA VAL A 291 0.69 -2.07 12.74
C VAL A 291 2.03 -2.72 13.06
N LYS A 292 2.13 -3.37 14.21
CA LYS A 292 3.30 -4.18 14.58
C LYS A 292 3.28 -5.49 13.81
N THR A 293 4.35 -5.76 13.07
CA THR A 293 4.48 -6.98 12.25
C THR A 293 5.81 -7.66 12.51
N ILE A 294 5.95 -8.88 11.99
CA ILE A 294 7.19 -9.66 12.04
C ILE A 294 7.65 -9.88 10.60
N LYS A 295 8.82 -9.34 10.25
CA LYS A 295 9.39 -9.57 8.93
C LYS A 295 9.79 -11.04 8.78
N GLY A 296 9.41 -11.65 7.65
CA GLY A 296 9.66 -13.07 7.42
C GLY A 296 8.70 -14.02 8.13
N LYS A 297 7.53 -13.52 8.55
CA LYS A 297 6.47 -14.30 9.22
C LYS A 297 6.14 -15.59 8.48
N GLY A 298 6.03 -16.69 9.23
CA GLY A 298 5.64 -18.02 8.73
C GLY A 298 6.82 -18.98 8.52
N ILE A 299 8.06 -18.50 8.61
CA ILE A 299 9.28 -19.34 8.58
C ILE A 299 10.17 -18.96 9.78
N ALA A 300 10.29 -19.82 10.78
CA ALA A 300 10.98 -19.52 12.04
C ALA A 300 12.39 -18.96 11.82
N SER A 301 13.19 -19.56 10.92
CA SER A 301 14.54 -19.10 10.64
C SER A 301 14.60 -17.69 10.02
N THR A 302 13.56 -17.24 9.34
CA THR A 302 13.50 -15.86 8.81
C THR A 302 12.94 -14.88 9.84
N GLU A 303 12.04 -15.30 10.72
CA GLU A 303 11.53 -14.48 11.82
C GLU A 303 12.66 -14.12 12.81
N GLU A 304 13.55 -15.07 13.10
CA GLU A 304 14.69 -14.89 14.00
C GLU A 304 15.85 -14.13 13.38
N ASN A 305 16.01 -14.16 12.06
CA ASN A 305 17.10 -13.52 11.34
C ASN A 305 16.96 -11.98 11.41
N ALA A 306 18.10 -11.29 11.62
CA ALA A 306 18.13 -9.83 11.72
C ALA A 306 17.58 -9.11 10.47
N SER A 307 17.78 -9.66 9.27
CA SER A 307 17.21 -9.13 8.02
C SER A 307 15.78 -9.58 7.74
N GLY A 308 15.23 -10.50 8.57
CA GLY A 308 13.90 -11.06 8.36
C GLY A 308 13.74 -11.80 7.03
N GLY A 309 14.81 -12.39 6.50
CA GLY A 309 14.79 -13.00 5.17
C GLY A 309 14.39 -12.00 4.08
N HIS A 310 14.99 -10.80 4.07
CA HIS A 310 14.61 -9.70 3.18
C HIS A 310 14.60 -10.13 1.71
N GLY A 311 15.65 -10.83 1.26
CA GLY A 311 15.79 -11.32 -0.11
C GLY A 311 16.61 -12.60 -0.18
N PHE A 312 16.63 -13.22 -1.35
CA PHE A 312 17.40 -14.41 -1.70
C PHE A 312 18.26 -14.13 -2.92
#